data_638cd605037082c09f0ae6d9ec3e4f65
#
_entry.id   638cd605037082c09f0ae6d9ec3e4f65
#
_cell.length_a   1.000
_cell.length_b   1.000
_cell.length_c   1.000
_cell.angle_alpha   90.00
_cell.angle_beta   90.00
_cell.angle_gamma   90.00
#
_symmetry.space_group_name_H-M   'P 1'
#
loop_
_entity.id
_entity.type
_entity.pdbx_description
1 polymer ?
#
loop_
_entity_poly.entity_id
_entity_poly.type
_entity_poly.pdbx_seq_one_letter_code
_entity_poly.pdbx_strand_id
1 'polypeptide(L)'
;RIIAPEGTVVNCTHPYPVVAGWETQIRLNDIIFKAMSKAIPERMIAGTKGMICHAGFGGNDPRTGDYYCYLETLAGGYGGRFKSDGPDAVQPHGQNTENAPIEETEINYPVQIVRYELVENSEGPGRHRGGLGLRRDYLFNDHDVTFTILSDRDKSGAWGIMGGNEGRKAYYILNPQGEAKAMSSKTTL
;
A
#
# COMPACT_ATOMS: atom_id res chain seq x y z
N ARG A 1 -21.38 -17.34 -10.62
CA ARG A 1 -20.78 -18.44 -9.83
C ARG A 1 -19.29 -18.15 -9.67
N ILE A 2 -18.76 -18.27 -8.46
CA ILE A 2 -17.32 -18.21 -8.19
C ILE A 2 -16.79 -19.63 -8.10
N ILE A 3 -15.68 -19.90 -8.77
CA ILE A 3 -14.97 -21.18 -8.75
C ILE A 3 -13.54 -20.90 -8.30
N ALA A 4 -13.11 -21.51 -7.21
CA ALA A 4 -11.76 -21.44 -6.68
C ALA A 4 -11.18 -22.86 -6.59
N PRO A 5 -10.39 -23.30 -7.59
CA PRO A 5 -9.81 -24.65 -7.57
C PRO A 5 -8.87 -24.83 -6.37
N GLU A 6 -8.90 -26.00 -5.79
CA GLU A 6 -7.98 -26.38 -4.69
C GLU A 6 -6.52 -26.35 -5.13
N GLY A 7 -5.60 -26.08 -4.20
CA GLY A 7 -4.17 -26.00 -4.46
C GLY A 7 -3.72 -24.73 -5.20
N THR A 8 -4.61 -23.74 -5.34
CA THR A 8 -4.26 -22.44 -5.94
C THR A 8 -4.04 -21.37 -4.89
N VAL A 9 -3.47 -20.22 -5.29
CA VAL A 9 -3.23 -19.07 -4.40
C VAL A 9 -4.52 -18.53 -3.77
N VAL A 10 -5.69 -18.76 -4.38
CA VAL A 10 -6.99 -18.32 -3.88
C VAL A 10 -7.74 -19.41 -3.10
N ASN A 11 -7.21 -20.62 -3.06
CA ASN A 11 -7.76 -21.74 -2.32
C ASN A 11 -6.62 -22.72 -1.96
N CYS A 12 -5.79 -22.29 -1.02
CA CYS A 12 -4.65 -23.05 -0.55
C CYS A 12 -5.11 -24.26 0.28
N THR A 13 -4.37 -25.36 0.17
CA THR A 13 -4.61 -26.59 0.94
C THR A 13 -3.48 -26.80 1.95
N HIS A 14 -3.79 -27.40 3.11
CA HIS A 14 -2.77 -27.78 4.10
C HIS A 14 -1.74 -28.74 3.45
N PRO A 15 -0.41 -28.63 3.70
CA PRO A 15 0.26 -27.80 4.72
C PRO A 15 0.86 -26.47 4.18
N TYR A 16 0.38 -25.92 3.08
CA TYR A 16 0.95 -24.69 2.53
C TYR A 16 0.84 -23.51 3.51
N PRO A 17 1.95 -22.79 3.75
CA PRO A 17 1.90 -21.60 4.59
C PRO A 17 1.06 -20.50 3.94
N VAL A 18 0.21 -19.85 4.73
CA VAL A 18 -0.64 -18.75 4.28
C VAL A 18 -0.50 -17.57 5.23
N VAL A 19 -0.34 -16.38 4.66
CA VAL A 19 -0.29 -15.10 5.39
C VAL A 19 -0.80 -13.98 4.48
N ALA A 20 -1.26 -12.90 5.08
CA ALA A 20 -1.72 -11.70 4.34
C ALA A 20 -2.80 -12.01 3.26
N GLY A 21 -3.76 -12.86 3.56
CA GLY A 21 -4.85 -13.24 2.65
C GLY A 21 -5.67 -12.05 2.14
N TRP A 22 -5.73 -10.96 2.88
CA TRP A 22 -6.34 -9.70 2.47
C TRP A 22 -5.66 -9.05 1.25
N GLU A 23 -4.37 -9.26 1.00
CA GLU A 23 -3.71 -8.81 -0.24
C GLU A 23 -4.32 -9.49 -1.46
N THR A 24 -4.51 -10.80 -1.38
CA THR A 24 -5.19 -11.57 -2.41
C THR A 24 -6.64 -11.11 -2.58
N GLN A 25 -7.37 -10.86 -1.47
CA GLN A 25 -8.74 -10.37 -1.49
C GLN A 25 -8.86 -9.02 -2.20
N ILE A 26 -8.01 -8.06 -1.88
CA ILE A 26 -8.02 -6.72 -2.51
C ILE A 26 -7.77 -6.83 -4.01
N ARG A 27 -6.82 -7.67 -4.42
CA ARG A 27 -6.54 -7.92 -5.84
C ARG A 27 -7.69 -8.58 -6.57
N LEU A 28 -8.37 -9.54 -5.95
CA LEU A 28 -9.57 -10.16 -6.53
C LEU A 28 -10.67 -9.12 -6.73
N ASN A 29 -10.91 -8.26 -5.76
CA ASN A 29 -11.90 -7.19 -5.88
C ASN A 29 -11.54 -6.22 -7.03
N ASP A 30 -10.30 -5.78 -7.12
CA ASP A 30 -9.81 -4.93 -8.23
C ASP A 30 -10.03 -5.60 -9.60
N ILE A 31 -9.73 -6.90 -9.72
CA ILE A 31 -9.92 -7.66 -10.96
C ILE A 31 -11.40 -7.76 -11.34
N ILE A 32 -12.26 -8.04 -10.35
CA ILE A 32 -13.72 -8.11 -10.56
C ILE A 32 -14.24 -6.75 -11.01
N PHE A 33 -13.88 -5.65 -10.35
CA PHE A 33 -14.29 -4.30 -10.75
C PHE A 33 -13.81 -3.94 -12.15
N LYS A 34 -12.56 -4.28 -12.49
CA LYS A 34 -12.03 -4.08 -13.84
C LYS A 34 -12.80 -4.89 -14.91
N ALA A 35 -13.14 -6.13 -14.60
CA ALA A 35 -13.92 -6.96 -15.52
C ALA A 35 -15.34 -6.40 -15.70
N MET A 36 -16.01 -6.05 -14.60
CA MET A 36 -17.37 -5.51 -14.62
C MET A 36 -17.46 -4.10 -15.20
N SER A 37 -16.39 -3.31 -15.16
CA SER A 37 -16.37 -1.98 -15.78
C SER A 37 -16.58 -1.99 -17.29
N LYS A 38 -16.43 -3.15 -17.94
CA LYS A 38 -16.74 -3.32 -19.35
C LYS A 38 -18.25 -3.44 -19.63
N ALA A 39 -19.03 -3.86 -18.64
CA ALA A 39 -20.47 -4.08 -18.77
C ALA A 39 -21.31 -2.99 -18.09
N ILE A 40 -20.88 -2.52 -16.94
CA ILE A 40 -21.61 -1.54 -16.09
C ILE A 40 -20.64 -0.48 -15.53
N PRO A 41 -19.94 0.27 -16.40
CA PRO A 41 -18.88 1.20 -15.98
C PRO A 41 -19.36 2.28 -14.98
N GLU A 42 -20.62 2.70 -15.10
CA GLU A 42 -21.23 3.71 -14.23
C GLU A 42 -21.40 3.27 -12.77
N ARG A 43 -21.29 1.97 -12.49
CA ARG A 43 -21.37 1.37 -11.16
C ARG A 43 -20.01 0.93 -10.61
N MET A 44 -18.95 1.01 -11.43
CA MET A 44 -17.61 0.56 -11.05
C MET A 44 -16.71 1.73 -10.71
N ILE A 45 -15.63 1.41 -10.02
CA ILE A 45 -14.54 2.33 -9.69
C ILE A 45 -13.30 1.98 -10.53
N ALA A 46 -12.44 2.95 -10.76
CA ALA A 46 -11.10 2.71 -11.29
C ALA A 46 -10.21 1.98 -10.27
N GLY A 47 -9.05 1.54 -10.68
CA GLY A 47 -8.10 0.85 -9.82
C GLY A 47 -7.74 1.65 -8.57
N THR A 48 -7.56 0.95 -7.46
CA THR A 48 -7.09 1.52 -6.20
C THR A 48 -5.57 1.31 -6.06
N LYS A 49 -4.99 1.72 -4.93
CA LYS A 49 -3.62 1.29 -4.58
C LYS A 49 -3.48 -0.24 -4.58
N GLY A 50 -4.57 -0.99 -4.45
CA GLY A 50 -4.70 -2.42 -4.71
C GLY A 50 -3.90 -3.34 -3.78
N MET A 51 -3.56 -2.86 -2.59
CA MET A 51 -2.74 -3.54 -1.60
C MET A 51 -2.98 -2.92 -0.22
N ILE A 52 -2.46 -3.55 0.83
CA ILE A 52 -2.44 -2.96 2.17
C ILE A 52 -1.24 -2.02 2.35
N CYS A 53 -0.10 -2.37 1.79
CA CYS A 53 1.17 -1.65 1.95
C CYS A 53 1.65 -1.68 3.41
N HIS A 54 2.26 -2.78 3.81
CA HIS A 54 2.86 -2.92 5.13
C HIS A 54 4.26 -2.31 5.17
N ALA A 55 4.52 -1.53 6.23
CA ALA A 55 5.85 -1.16 6.67
C ALA A 55 6.06 -1.73 8.07
N GLY A 56 7.02 -2.62 8.21
CA GLY A 56 7.37 -3.25 9.49
C GLY A 56 8.82 -2.98 9.83
N PHE A 57 9.11 -2.73 11.10
CA PHE A 57 10.47 -2.55 11.58
C PHE A 57 10.63 -3.02 13.02
N GLY A 58 11.85 -3.40 13.38
CA GLY A 58 12.17 -3.84 14.73
C GLY A 58 13.68 -3.92 14.95
N GLY A 59 14.05 -3.91 16.21
CA GLY A 59 15.44 -3.91 16.67
C GLY A 59 15.52 -3.79 18.18
N ASN A 60 16.70 -3.50 18.72
CA ASN A 60 16.86 -3.18 20.12
C ASN A 60 16.76 -1.66 20.30
N ASP A 61 15.88 -1.21 21.19
CA ASP A 61 15.71 0.20 21.49
C ASP A 61 16.97 0.74 22.19
N PRO A 62 17.69 1.70 21.60
CA PRO A 62 18.92 2.23 22.20
C PRO A 62 18.67 2.99 23.50
N ARG A 63 17.41 3.36 23.80
CA ARG A 63 17.01 4.07 25.02
C ARG A 63 16.85 3.13 26.22
N THR A 64 16.39 1.90 26.00
CA THR A 64 16.05 0.93 27.06
C THR A 64 16.84 -0.37 26.99
N GLY A 65 17.35 -0.73 25.81
CA GLY A 65 17.97 -2.02 25.52
C GLY A 65 16.98 -3.14 25.22
N ASP A 66 15.67 -2.88 25.30
CA ASP A 66 14.64 -3.87 25.02
C ASP A 66 14.40 -4.05 23.52
N TYR A 67 13.98 -5.24 23.12
CA TYR A 67 13.56 -5.49 21.74
C TYR A 67 12.19 -4.88 21.47
N TYR A 68 12.08 -4.16 20.38
CA TYR A 68 10.81 -3.62 19.88
C TYR A 68 10.47 -4.15 18.49
N CYS A 69 9.18 -4.16 18.19
CA CYS A 69 8.65 -4.47 16.86
C CYS A 69 7.41 -3.60 16.59
N TYR A 70 7.35 -3.01 15.41
CA TYR A 70 6.23 -2.20 14.96
C TYR A 70 5.83 -2.58 13.55
N LEU A 71 4.54 -2.56 13.28
CA LEU A 71 3.96 -2.79 11.96
C LEU A 71 2.83 -1.81 11.74
N GLU A 72 2.86 -1.15 10.59
CA GLU A 72 1.73 -0.32 10.16
C GLU A 72 1.33 -0.58 8.71
N THR A 73 0.15 -0.12 8.36
CA THR A 73 -0.41 -0.20 7.02
C THR A 73 -0.60 1.21 6.47
N LEU A 74 -0.06 1.47 5.28
CA LEU A 74 -0.12 2.79 4.68
C LEU A 74 -1.30 2.93 3.73
N ALA A 75 -2.03 4.03 3.84
CA ALA A 75 -3.09 4.40 2.90
C ALA A 75 -2.53 4.77 1.51
N GLY A 76 -3.39 5.06 0.57
CA GLY A 76 -3.02 5.50 -0.78
C GLY A 76 -4.22 6.00 -1.56
N GLY A 77 -4.04 6.23 -2.86
CA GLY A 77 -5.11 6.71 -3.73
C GLY A 77 -6.21 5.67 -3.96
N TYR A 78 -7.45 6.12 -3.93
CA TYR A 78 -8.62 5.34 -4.33
C TYR A 78 -9.00 5.64 -5.77
N GLY A 79 -9.65 4.70 -6.45
CA GLY A 79 -10.07 4.88 -7.84
C GLY A 79 -11.10 5.98 -8.05
N GLY A 80 -11.01 6.70 -9.16
CA GLY A 80 -12.05 7.61 -9.62
C GLY A 80 -13.37 6.87 -9.87
N ARG A 81 -14.49 7.56 -9.70
CA ARG A 81 -15.84 7.03 -9.87
C ARG A 81 -16.54 7.68 -11.04
N PHE A 82 -17.68 7.15 -11.42
CA PHE A 82 -18.45 7.70 -12.55
C PHE A 82 -18.89 9.18 -12.36
N LYS A 83 -19.16 9.62 -11.12
CA LYS A 83 -19.66 10.95 -10.79
C LYS A 83 -18.80 11.74 -9.80
N SER A 84 -17.63 11.22 -9.41
CA SER A 84 -16.77 11.87 -8.44
C SER A 84 -15.33 11.38 -8.53
N ASP A 85 -14.42 12.22 -8.10
CA ASP A 85 -13.02 11.88 -7.94
C ASP A 85 -12.81 10.77 -6.90
N GLY A 86 -11.69 10.08 -6.99
CA GLY A 86 -11.24 9.15 -5.97
C GLY A 86 -10.72 9.91 -4.75
N PRO A 87 -11.05 9.47 -3.52
CA PRO A 87 -10.51 10.09 -2.31
C PRO A 87 -9.00 9.82 -2.18
N ASP A 88 -8.32 10.83 -1.61
CA ASP A 88 -6.89 10.82 -1.38
C ASP A 88 -6.54 10.05 -0.10
N ALA A 89 -5.42 9.34 -0.08
CA ALA A 89 -4.83 8.69 1.10
C ALA A 89 -5.84 7.89 1.94
N VAL A 90 -6.64 7.04 1.31
CA VAL A 90 -7.56 6.12 2.00
C VAL A 90 -7.17 4.67 1.81
N GLN A 91 -7.66 3.83 2.70
CA GLN A 91 -7.48 2.40 2.54
C GLN A 91 -8.38 1.85 1.43
N PRO A 92 -7.94 0.82 0.67
CA PRO A 92 -8.77 0.21 -0.35
C PRO A 92 -9.91 -0.61 0.27
N HIS A 93 -10.83 -1.05 -0.58
CA HIS A 93 -11.91 -1.95 -0.17
C HIS A 93 -11.35 -3.21 0.52
N GLY A 94 -11.98 -3.62 1.59
CA GLY A 94 -11.54 -4.74 2.43
C GLY A 94 -10.62 -4.35 3.60
N GLN A 95 -10.33 -3.06 3.75
CA GLN A 95 -9.54 -2.54 4.86
C GLN A 95 -10.09 -1.18 5.35
N ASN A 96 -9.97 -0.96 6.65
CA ASN A 96 -10.38 0.29 7.30
C ASN A 96 -9.50 0.53 8.54
N THR A 97 -8.19 0.73 8.32
CA THR A 97 -7.22 1.04 9.38
C THR A 97 -6.71 2.46 9.23
N GLU A 98 -6.37 3.08 10.33
CA GLU A 98 -5.69 4.36 10.41
C GLU A 98 -4.25 4.13 10.91
N ASN A 99 -3.35 5.07 10.60
CA ASN A 99 -2.01 5.06 11.17
C ASN A 99 -2.05 5.64 12.58
N ALA A 100 -1.17 5.17 13.45
CA ALA A 100 -0.96 5.80 14.75
C ALA A 100 -0.49 7.25 14.57
N PRO A 101 -0.83 8.17 15.49
CA PRO A 101 -0.28 9.50 15.51
C PRO A 101 1.25 9.48 15.48
N ILE A 102 1.86 10.44 14.79
CA ILE A 102 3.32 10.50 14.65
C ILE A 102 3.97 10.59 16.02
N GLU A 103 3.44 11.43 16.88
CA GLU A 103 3.95 11.68 18.23
C GLU A 103 3.92 10.41 19.08
N GLU A 104 2.84 9.63 19.01
CA GLU A 104 2.74 8.35 19.72
C GLU A 104 3.76 7.34 19.19
N THR A 105 3.95 7.29 17.86
CA THR A 105 4.92 6.39 17.24
C THR A 105 6.35 6.74 17.69
N GLU A 106 6.73 8.01 17.67
CA GLU A 106 8.06 8.49 18.04
C GLU A 106 8.35 8.38 19.55
N ILE A 107 7.32 8.50 20.39
CA ILE A 107 7.45 8.30 21.85
C ILE A 107 7.71 6.82 22.17
N ASN A 108 6.95 5.92 21.55
CA ASN A 108 6.99 4.50 21.87
C ASN A 108 8.11 3.72 21.17
N TYR A 109 8.58 4.20 20.01
CA TYR A 109 9.58 3.51 19.18
C TYR A 109 10.76 4.44 18.85
N PRO A 110 11.98 3.91 18.72
CA PRO A 110 13.17 4.71 18.38
C PRO A 110 13.21 4.99 16.86
N VAL A 111 12.20 5.68 16.36
CA VAL A 111 12.04 6.07 14.94
C VAL A 111 11.59 7.52 14.87
N GLN A 112 12.01 8.22 13.83
CA GLN A 112 11.49 9.54 13.50
C GLN A 112 10.73 9.47 12.17
N ILE A 113 9.53 10.06 12.12
CA ILE A 113 8.74 10.19 10.90
C ILE A 113 9.09 11.53 10.25
N VAL A 114 9.99 11.49 9.27
CA VAL A 114 10.50 12.72 8.64
C VAL A 114 9.49 13.36 7.69
N ARG A 115 8.64 12.53 7.07
CA ARG A 115 7.57 12.97 6.15
C ARG A 115 6.34 12.09 6.28
N TYR A 116 5.19 12.73 6.22
CA TYR A 116 3.89 12.10 6.06
C TYR A 116 3.01 13.02 5.24
N GLU A 117 2.96 12.79 3.94
CA GLU A 117 2.40 13.74 2.97
C GLU A 117 1.71 13.05 1.80
N LEU A 118 0.81 13.76 1.13
CA LEU A 118 0.24 13.34 -0.15
C LEU A 118 1.30 13.49 -1.25
N VAL A 119 1.32 12.55 -2.19
CA VAL A 119 2.23 12.61 -3.34
C VAL A 119 1.54 13.35 -4.49
N GLU A 120 2.03 14.53 -4.80
CA GLU A 120 1.53 15.34 -5.91
C GLU A 120 1.65 14.61 -7.24
N ASN A 121 0.65 14.76 -8.11
CA ASN A 121 0.59 14.16 -9.45
C ASN A 121 0.75 12.64 -9.44
N SER A 122 0.30 11.97 -8.38
CA SER A 122 0.31 10.50 -8.27
C SER A 122 -1.01 9.86 -8.71
N GLU A 123 -2.06 10.63 -8.83
CA GLU A 123 -3.38 10.20 -9.29
C GLU A 123 -3.37 9.80 -10.78
N GLY A 124 -4.29 8.92 -11.16
CA GLY A 124 -4.61 8.68 -12.57
C GLY A 124 -5.47 9.80 -13.12
N PRO A 125 -5.02 10.57 -14.14
CA PRO A 125 -5.81 11.64 -14.71
C PRO A 125 -6.99 11.14 -15.52
N GLY A 126 -8.11 11.85 -15.45
CA GLY A 126 -9.36 11.57 -16.15
C GLY A 126 -10.40 12.66 -15.90
N ARG A 127 -11.63 12.48 -16.44
CA ARG A 127 -12.75 13.39 -16.13
C ARG A 127 -12.99 13.49 -14.62
N HIS A 128 -12.89 12.37 -13.93
CA HIS A 128 -12.81 12.24 -12.48
C HIS A 128 -11.49 11.55 -12.18
N ARG A 129 -10.60 12.28 -11.51
CA ARG A 129 -9.27 11.79 -11.20
C ARG A 129 -9.29 10.65 -10.17
N GLY A 130 -8.26 9.85 -10.14
CA GLY A 130 -7.96 9.00 -8.99
C GLY A 130 -7.56 9.83 -7.77
N GLY A 131 -7.50 9.21 -6.60
CA GLY A 131 -6.96 9.80 -5.38
C GLY A 131 -5.43 9.84 -5.39
N LEU A 132 -4.87 10.80 -4.65
CA LEU A 132 -3.44 10.94 -4.44
C LEU A 132 -2.90 9.80 -3.56
N GLY A 133 -1.71 9.34 -3.89
CA GLY A 133 -0.94 8.42 -3.06
C GLY A 133 -0.37 9.07 -1.82
N LEU A 134 0.22 8.27 -0.95
CA LEU A 134 0.81 8.68 0.32
C LEU A 134 2.31 8.41 0.31
N ARG A 135 3.07 9.32 0.90
CA ARG A 135 4.49 9.15 1.22
C ARG A 135 4.68 9.18 2.72
N ARG A 136 5.47 8.23 3.22
CA ARG A 136 5.92 8.20 4.63
C ARG A 136 7.39 7.82 4.67
N ASP A 137 8.19 8.70 5.25
CA ASP A 137 9.65 8.52 5.38
C ASP A 137 9.99 8.24 6.84
N TYR A 138 10.74 7.18 7.08
CA TYR A 138 11.23 6.75 8.39
C TYR A 138 12.73 7.01 8.50
N LEU A 139 13.15 7.55 9.61
CA LEU A 139 14.57 7.74 9.95
C LEU A 139 14.87 6.97 11.24
N PHE A 140 15.85 6.10 11.18
CA PHE A 140 16.38 5.37 12.32
C PHE A 140 17.79 5.87 12.62
N ASN A 141 18.03 6.26 13.86
CA ASN A 141 19.32 6.78 14.31
C ASN A 141 19.91 5.85 15.37
N ASP A 142 21.23 5.72 15.35
CA ASP A 142 22.05 5.16 16.42
C ASP A 142 21.78 3.68 16.80
N HIS A 143 21.09 2.89 15.94
CA HIS A 143 20.91 1.45 16.18
C HIS A 143 20.63 0.68 14.89
N ASP A 144 20.83 -0.63 14.95
CA ASP A 144 20.51 -1.54 13.86
C ASP A 144 19.01 -1.87 13.85
N VAL A 145 18.41 -1.79 12.67
CA VAL A 145 16.97 -2.02 12.46
C VAL A 145 16.76 -2.99 11.30
N THR A 146 15.96 -4.02 11.54
CA THR A 146 15.38 -4.79 10.45
C THR A 146 14.14 -4.07 9.94
N PHE A 147 14.14 -3.65 8.67
CA PHE A 147 13.01 -3.00 8.02
C PHE A 147 12.44 -3.87 6.91
N THR A 148 11.12 -4.05 6.90
CA THR A 148 10.42 -4.88 5.91
C THR A 148 9.34 -4.08 5.22
N ILE A 149 9.30 -4.18 3.88
CA ILE A 149 8.21 -3.69 3.04
C ILE A 149 7.49 -4.89 2.43
N LEU A 150 6.17 -4.92 2.57
CA LEU A 150 5.29 -5.80 1.82
C LEU A 150 4.26 -4.91 1.11
N SER A 151 4.48 -4.68 -0.17
CA SER A 151 3.70 -3.75 -0.97
C SER A 151 3.60 -4.20 -2.43
N ASP A 152 3.04 -3.35 -3.28
CA ASP A 152 2.83 -3.61 -4.71
C ASP A 152 2.80 -2.30 -5.51
N ARG A 153 2.34 -2.32 -6.76
CA ARG A 153 2.24 -1.17 -7.68
C ARG A 153 3.59 -0.57 -8.13
N ASP A 154 4.69 -1.25 -7.89
CA ASP A 154 6.01 -0.88 -8.41
C ASP A 154 6.18 -1.17 -9.92
N LYS A 155 5.46 -2.19 -10.44
CA LYS A 155 5.51 -2.58 -11.85
C LYS A 155 4.44 -1.90 -12.71
N SER A 156 3.26 -1.67 -12.15
CA SER A 156 2.12 -1.03 -12.83
C SER A 156 1.35 -0.14 -11.85
N GLY A 157 0.90 1.02 -12.29
CA GLY A 157 0.03 1.89 -11.50
C GLY A 157 -1.40 1.35 -11.36
N ALA A 158 -2.26 2.15 -10.77
CA ALA A 158 -3.69 1.88 -10.69
C ALA A 158 -4.34 2.18 -12.04
N TRP A 159 -5.04 1.21 -12.59
CA TRP A 159 -5.67 1.33 -13.92
C TRP A 159 -6.86 2.29 -13.93
N GLY A 160 -7.03 3.04 -15.03
CA GLY A 160 -8.21 3.85 -15.30
C GLY A 160 -9.34 3.06 -15.96
N ILE A 161 -10.56 3.61 -15.98
CA ILE A 161 -11.73 3.11 -16.71
C ILE A 161 -12.28 4.20 -17.63
N MET A 162 -13.04 3.81 -18.65
CA MET A 162 -13.71 4.74 -19.58
C MET A 162 -12.77 5.79 -20.21
N GLY A 163 -11.55 5.40 -20.54
CA GLY A 163 -10.54 6.30 -21.11
C GLY A 163 -9.72 7.09 -20.08
N GLY A 164 -9.94 6.89 -18.79
CA GLY A 164 -9.05 7.41 -17.74
C GLY A 164 -7.67 6.76 -17.80
N ASN A 165 -6.65 7.53 -17.44
CA ASN A 165 -5.27 7.06 -17.46
C ASN A 165 -4.86 6.35 -16.16
N GLU A 166 -3.74 5.65 -16.25
CA GLU A 166 -3.11 4.96 -15.11
C GLU A 166 -2.53 5.96 -14.12
N GLY A 167 -2.66 5.68 -12.83
CA GLY A 167 -1.99 6.42 -11.76
C GLY A 167 -0.49 6.14 -11.73
N ARG A 168 0.24 6.95 -10.99
CA ARG A 168 1.69 6.79 -10.81
C ARG A 168 2.02 5.47 -10.11
N LYS A 169 3.15 4.87 -10.49
CA LYS A 169 3.68 3.67 -9.82
C LYS A 169 4.19 4.01 -8.42
N ALA A 170 4.13 3.03 -7.52
CA ALA A 170 4.80 3.11 -6.23
C ALA A 170 6.31 2.94 -6.37
N TYR A 171 7.06 3.54 -5.47
CA TYR A 171 8.52 3.39 -5.38
C TYR A 171 8.97 3.46 -3.93
N TYR A 172 10.09 2.81 -3.65
CA TYR A 172 10.67 2.67 -2.32
C TYR A 172 12.15 3.00 -2.43
N ILE A 173 12.64 3.88 -1.57
CA ILE A 173 14.02 4.39 -1.66
C ILE A 173 14.66 4.29 -0.27
N LEU A 174 15.80 3.60 -0.21
CA LEU A 174 16.69 3.61 0.94
C LEU A 174 17.66 4.78 0.80
N ASN A 175 17.92 5.50 1.89
CA ASN A 175 18.85 6.62 1.97
C ASN A 175 18.66 7.70 0.88
N PRO A 176 17.46 8.31 0.73
CA PRO A 176 17.17 9.23 -0.36
C PRO A 176 18.02 10.51 -0.35
N GLN A 177 18.62 10.86 0.78
CA GLN A 177 19.50 12.05 0.93
C GLN A 177 20.99 11.74 0.84
N GLY A 178 21.37 10.46 0.74
CA GLY A 178 22.74 9.99 0.61
C GLY A 178 22.92 9.14 -0.64
N GLU A 179 23.51 7.96 -0.50
CA GLU A 179 23.55 6.97 -1.56
C GLU A 179 22.17 6.32 -1.73
N ALA A 180 21.34 6.96 -2.55
CA ALA A 180 19.95 6.53 -2.78
C ALA A 180 19.89 5.19 -3.50
N LYS A 181 19.20 4.21 -2.91
CA LYS A 181 19.00 2.88 -3.49
C LYS A 181 17.52 2.57 -3.66
N ALA A 182 17.11 2.29 -4.89
CA ALA A 182 15.77 1.79 -5.16
C ALA A 182 15.60 0.38 -4.59
N MET A 183 14.48 0.15 -3.91
CA MET A 183 14.12 -1.14 -3.34
C MET A 183 12.92 -1.74 -4.08
N SER A 184 12.76 -3.06 -4.00
CA SER A 184 11.55 -3.72 -4.49
C SER A 184 10.40 -3.56 -3.51
N SER A 185 9.18 -3.78 -4.00
CA SER A 185 7.94 -3.73 -3.20
C SER A 185 7.85 -4.84 -2.12
N LYS A 186 8.75 -5.81 -2.16
CA LYS A 186 8.86 -6.91 -1.19
C LYS A 186 10.33 -7.06 -0.82
N THR A 187 10.75 -6.33 0.20
CA THR A 187 12.15 -6.26 0.63
C THR A 187 12.22 -6.29 2.16
N THR A 188 13.22 -7.00 2.67
CA THR A 188 13.69 -6.91 4.05
C THR A 188 15.14 -6.43 4.03
N LEU A 189 15.46 -5.45 4.87
CA LEU A 189 16.78 -4.84 5.04
C LEU A 189 17.33 -5.16 6.42
#